data_336b6c3be342f10e25cb037f3fcd7ad5
#
_entry.id   336b6c3be342f10e25cb037f3fcd7ad5
#
_cell.length_a   1.000
_cell.length_b   1.000
_cell.length_c   1.000
_cell.angle_alpha   90.00
_cell.angle_beta   90.00
_cell.angle_gamma   90.00
#
_symmetry.space_group_name_H-M   'P 1'
#
loop_
_entity.id
_entity.type
_entity.pdbx_description
1 polymer ?
#
loop_
_entity_poly.entity_id
_entity_poly.type
_entity_poly.pdbx_seq_one_letter_code
_entity_poly.pdbx_strand_id
1 'polypeptide(L)'
;MDAGKIKSALADVTAEQDPTIKSLKMASLCSALWAERGVELVVVGGSAIEILTEGAYASGDLDMCHATRETLPVAERKEIMGLLDAKGGLRNWKVVGMYLDLLGPVESFAHTPFRRIEAPYGNILLMKPEDLLVERVLMTFYLGESQTARDCAKKLVAVILGGDMAVNWDEVRRVANLPEYRNLPECIKLVKEVADELKVKSPLHPD
;
A
#
# COMPACT_ATOMS: atom_id res chain seq x y z
N MET A 1 -9.48 -19.26 -10.44
CA MET A 1 -10.68 -19.31 -9.54
C MET A 1 -11.92 -19.46 -10.41
N ASP A 2 -12.88 -20.36 -10.10
CA ASP A 2 -14.11 -20.47 -10.88
C ASP A 2 -15.13 -19.37 -10.53
N ALA A 3 -16.13 -19.15 -11.40
CA ALA A 3 -17.11 -18.08 -11.25
C ALA A 3 -17.92 -18.18 -9.93
N GLY A 4 -18.17 -19.40 -9.43
CA GLY A 4 -18.88 -19.61 -8.17
C GLY A 4 -18.06 -19.14 -6.98
N LYS A 5 -16.75 -19.42 -6.96
CA LYS A 5 -15.82 -18.97 -5.93
C LYS A 5 -15.66 -17.44 -5.93
N ILE A 6 -15.57 -16.84 -7.14
CA ILE A 6 -15.50 -15.38 -7.27
C ILE A 6 -16.76 -14.72 -6.69
N LYS A 7 -17.93 -15.24 -7.04
CA LYS A 7 -19.20 -14.72 -6.52
C LYS A 7 -19.30 -14.85 -4.99
N SER A 8 -18.87 -15.97 -4.43
CA SER A 8 -18.84 -16.18 -2.98
C SER A 8 -17.87 -15.21 -2.30
N ALA A 9 -16.67 -15.02 -2.87
CA ALA A 9 -15.69 -14.06 -2.36
C ALA A 9 -16.22 -12.62 -2.39
N LEU A 10 -16.86 -12.21 -3.48
CA LEU A 10 -17.50 -10.88 -3.57
C LEU A 10 -18.62 -10.68 -2.55
N ALA A 11 -19.42 -11.71 -2.28
CA ALA A 11 -20.44 -11.66 -1.25
C ALA A 11 -19.82 -11.49 0.15
N ASP A 12 -18.73 -12.19 0.44
CA ASP A 12 -17.98 -12.06 1.69
C ASP A 12 -17.34 -10.68 1.83
N VAL A 13 -16.70 -10.14 0.78
CA VAL A 13 -16.19 -8.75 0.77
C VAL A 13 -17.32 -7.74 0.98
N THR A 14 -18.48 -7.97 0.39
CA THR A 14 -19.64 -7.07 0.52
C THR A 14 -20.18 -7.05 1.94
N ALA A 15 -20.20 -8.20 2.61
CA ALA A 15 -20.71 -8.36 3.98
C ALA A 15 -19.74 -7.81 5.03
N GLU A 16 -18.47 -7.63 4.69
CA GLU A 16 -17.46 -7.14 5.63
C GLU A 16 -17.73 -5.69 6.04
N GLN A 17 -17.76 -5.45 7.36
CA GLN A 17 -18.03 -4.14 7.94
C GLN A 17 -16.76 -3.38 8.31
N ASP A 18 -15.67 -4.09 8.64
CA ASP A 18 -14.38 -3.47 8.91
C ASP A 18 -13.73 -3.04 7.58
N PRO A 19 -13.47 -1.74 7.39
CA PRO A 19 -12.94 -1.23 6.14
C PRO A 19 -11.56 -1.79 5.80
N THR A 20 -10.69 -1.99 6.79
CA THR A 20 -9.34 -2.52 6.59
C THR A 20 -9.37 -3.99 6.21
N ILE A 21 -10.20 -4.79 6.87
CA ILE A 21 -10.40 -6.21 6.52
C ILE A 21 -11.05 -6.31 5.13
N LYS A 22 -11.96 -5.41 4.80
CA LYS A 22 -12.58 -5.33 3.48
C LYS A 22 -11.55 -5.02 2.39
N SER A 23 -10.66 -4.05 2.63
CA SER A 23 -9.54 -3.71 1.74
C SER A 23 -8.61 -4.91 1.55
N LEU A 24 -8.25 -5.60 2.64
CA LEU A 24 -7.42 -6.81 2.61
C LEU A 24 -8.06 -7.95 1.79
N LYS A 25 -9.34 -8.22 2.02
CA LYS A 25 -10.12 -9.21 1.26
C LYS A 25 -10.14 -8.87 -0.23
N MET A 26 -10.45 -7.62 -0.58
CA MET A 26 -10.49 -7.17 -1.97
C MET A 26 -9.12 -7.27 -2.64
N ALA A 27 -8.05 -6.82 -1.96
CA ALA A 27 -6.68 -6.91 -2.45
C ALA A 27 -6.28 -8.36 -2.73
N SER A 28 -6.63 -9.30 -1.83
CA SER A 28 -6.31 -10.72 -2.03
C SER A 28 -7.11 -11.35 -3.18
N LEU A 29 -8.37 -10.97 -3.36
CA LEU A 29 -9.18 -11.43 -4.48
C LEU A 29 -8.62 -10.94 -5.81
N CYS A 30 -8.28 -9.65 -5.92
CA CYS A 30 -7.63 -9.09 -7.09
C CYS A 30 -6.28 -9.79 -7.36
N SER A 31 -5.42 -9.92 -6.34
CA SER A 31 -4.13 -10.59 -6.48
C SER A 31 -4.25 -12.02 -6.98
N ALA A 32 -5.21 -12.79 -6.47
CA ALA A 32 -5.46 -14.16 -6.93
C ALA A 32 -5.88 -14.21 -8.41
N LEU A 33 -6.76 -13.31 -8.86
CA LEU A 33 -7.24 -13.28 -10.24
C LEU A 33 -6.14 -12.85 -11.23
N TRP A 34 -5.26 -11.91 -10.83
CA TRP A 34 -4.10 -11.52 -11.65
C TRP A 34 -3.05 -12.61 -11.70
N ALA A 35 -2.79 -13.29 -10.58
CA ALA A 35 -1.83 -14.38 -10.50
C ALA A 35 -2.21 -15.57 -11.42
N GLU A 36 -3.50 -15.84 -11.64
CA GLU A 36 -3.97 -16.82 -12.62
C GLU A 36 -3.59 -16.47 -14.07
N ARG A 37 -3.28 -15.23 -14.34
CA ARG A 37 -2.79 -14.72 -15.64
C ARG A 37 -1.28 -14.49 -15.64
N GLY A 38 -0.57 -14.97 -14.61
CA GLY A 38 0.90 -14.87 -14.50
C GLY A 38 1.41 -13.50 -14.08
N VAL A 39 0.56 -12.61 -13.60
CA VAL A 39 0.93 -11.25 -13.17
C VAL A 39 0.70 -11.09 -11.67
N GLU A 40 1.70 -10.60 -10.94
CA GLU A 40 1.55 -10.28 -9.52
C GLU A 40 1.19 -8.80 -9.32
N LEU A 41 0.25 -8.56 -8.40
CA LEU A 41 -0.08 -7.22 -7.92
C LEU A 41 0.57 -6.97 -6.56
N VAL A 42 0.88 -5.70 -6.31
CA VAL A 42 1.37 -5.20 -5.02
C VAL A 42 0.48 -4.04 -4.55
N VAL A 43 0.06 -4.08 -3.30
CA VAL A 43 -0.65 -2.98 -2.67
C VAL A 43 0.36 -1.90 -2.28
N VAL A 44 0.06 -0.66 -2.60
CA VAL A 44 0.96 0.49 -2.44
C VAL A 44 0.28 1.63 -1.69
N GLY A 45 0.99 2.70 -1.49
CA GLY A 45 0.44 3.96 -1.04
C GLY A 45 -0.27 3.91 0.31
N GLY A 46 -1.36 4.66 0.43
CA GLY A 46 -2.19 4.73 1.63
C GLY A 46 -2.80 3.40 2.01
N SER A 47 -3.21 2.61 1.03
CA SER A 47 -3.82 1.29 1.22
C SER A 47 -2.86 0.28 1.86
N ALA A 48 -1.58 0.31 1.46
CA ALA A 48 -0.55 -0.52 2.10
C ALA A 48 -0.33 -0.10 3.56
N ILE A 49 -0.33 1.22 3.83
CA ILE A 49 -0.20 1.73 5.20
C ILE A 49 -1.42 1.33 6.04
N GLU A 50 -2.64 1.44 5.51
CA GLU A 50 -3.85 0.99 6.19
C GLU A 50 -3.75 -0.47 6.63
N ILE A 51 -3.38 -1.37 5.71
CA ILE A 51 -3.25 -2.80 6.02
C ILE A 51 -2.10 -3.05 6.99
N LEU A 52 -0.94 -2.41 6.81
CA LEU A 52 0.23 -2.59 7.66
C LEU A 52 0.02 -2.05 9.08
N THR A 53 -0.83 -1.05 9.25
CA THR A 53 -1.13 -0.41 10.55
C THR A 53 -2.44 -0.90 11.16
N GLU A 54 -3.03 -1.97 10.59
CA GLU A 54 -4.28 -2.56 11.05
C GLU A 54 -5.40 -1.52 11.25
N GLY A 55 -5.46 -0.55 10.31
CA GLY A 55 -6.48 0.50 10.29
C GLY A 55 -6.18 1.73 11.16
N ALA A 56 -4.98 1.86 11.76
CA ALA A 56 -4.60 3.12 12.43
C ALA A 56 -4.60 4.33 11.47
N TYR A 57 -4.41 4.07 10.19
CA TYR A 57 -4.69 4.98 9.09
C TYR A 57 -5.73 4.36 8.15
N ALA A 58 -6.75 5.11 7.74
CA ALA A 58 -7.75 4.68 6.77
C ALA A 58 -7.46 5.33 5.39
N SER A 59 -7.36 4.51 4.35
CA SER A 59 -7.30 4.97 2.96
C SER A 59 -8.72 5.16 2.41
N GLY A 60 -8.88 6.04 1.43
CA GLY A 60 -10.16 6.24 0.74
C GLY A 60 -10.38 5.29 -0.43
N ASP A 61 -9.33 4.64 -0.89
CA ASP A 61 -9.26 3.78 -2.07
C ASP A 61 -8.31 2.62 -1.83
N LEU A 62 -8.28 1.66 -2.74
CA LEU A 62 -7.34 0.56 -2.76
C LEU A 62 -6.39 0.72 -3.94
N ASP A 63 -5.16 1.14 -3.68
CA ASP A 63 -4.12 1.33 -4.68
C ASP A 63 -3.34 0.04 -4.91
N MET A 64 -3.31 -0.45 -6.16
CA MET A 64 -2.52 -1.61 -6.56
C MET A 64 -1.69 -1.32 -7.80
N CYS A 65 -0.44 -1.77 -7.78
CA CYS A 65 0.50 -1.73 -8.90
C CYS A 65 0.80 -3.14 -9.41
N HIS A 66 1.33 -3.23 -10.63
CA HIS A 66 1.97 -4.47 -11.09
C HIS A 66 3.35 -4.59 -10.42
N ALA A 67 3.65 -5.74 -9.84
CA ALA A 67 4.91 -5.97 -9.13
C ALA A 67 6.14 -5.93 -10.07
N THR A 68 5.93 -6.12 -11.36
CA THR A 68 6.95 -6.05 -12.41
C THR A 68 6.50 -5.15 -13.54
N ARG A 69 7.31 -5.04 -14.60
CA ARG A 69 6.90 -4.35 -15.84
C ARG A 69 5.89 -5.13 -16.68
N GLU A 70 5.65 -6.38 -16.35
CA GLU A 70 4.65 -7.20 -17.01
C GLU A 70 3.25 -6.77 -16.54
N THR A 71 2.42 -6.42 -17.51
CA THR A 71 1.05 -5.96 -17.26
C THR A 71 0.08 -6.76 -18.10
N LEU A 72 -1.13 -6.97 -17.60
CA LEU A 72 -2.17 -7.61 -18.41
C LEU A 72 -2.63 -6.68 -19.54
N PRO A 73 -2.94 -7.25 -20.73
CA PRO A 73 -3.64 -6.52 -21.78
C PRO A 73 -4.94 -5.89 -21.26
N VAL A 74 -5.33 -4.77 -21.86
CA VAL A 74 -6.55 -4.04 -21.46
C VAL A 74 -7.80 -4.93 -21.52
N ALA A 75 -7.88 -5.83 -22.51
CA ALA A 75 -9.02 -6.75 -22.66
C ALA A 75 -9.13 -7.72 -21.47
N GLU A 76 -8.00 -8.32 -21.05
CA GLU A 76 -7.96 -9.23 -19.91
C GLU A 76 -8.27 -8.52 -18.58
N ARG A 77 -7.72 -7.31 -18.39
CA ARG A 77 -8.09 -6.49 -17.22
C ARG A 77 -9.58 -6.22 -17.16
N LYS A 78 -10.21 -5.86 -18.28
CA LYS A 78 -11.65 -5.63 -18.36
C LYS A 78 -12.46 -6.93 -18.11
N GLU A 79 -11.97 -8.07 -18.59
CA GLU A 79 -12.58 -9.36 -18.32
C GLU A 79 -12.60 -9.66 -16.82
N ILE A 80 -11.44 -9.54 -16.14
CA ILE A 80 -11.35 -9.76 -14.70
C ILE A 80 -12.24 -8.78 -13.93
N MET A 81 -12.19 -7.49 -14.28
CA MET A 81 -13.04 -6.48 -13.63
C MET A 81 -14.53 -6.72 -13.88
N GLY A 82 -14.90 -7.31 -15.02
CA GLY A 82 -16.26 -7.80 -15.31
C GLY A 82 -16.69 -8.93 -14.38
N LEU A 83 -15.77 -9.87 -14.06
CA LEU A 83 -16.04 -10.95 -13.09
C LEU A 83 -16.28 -10.39 -11.67
N LEU A 84 -15.73 -9.23 -11.36
CA LEU A 84 -15.91 -8.53 -10.08
C LEU A 84 -17.11 -7.58 -10.08
N ASP A 85 -17.93 -7.56 -11.12
CA ASP A 85 -19.03 -6.57 -11.32
C ASP A 85 -18.56 -5.12 -11.13
N ALA A 86 -17.30 -4.86 -11.52
CA ALA A 86 -16.67 -3.57 -11.35
C ALA A 86 -17.18 -2.56 -12.37
N LYS A 87 -17.37 -1.32 -11.95
CA LYS A 87 -17.74 -0.19 -12.80
C LYS A 87 -16.60 0.81 -12.84
N GLY A 88 -16.16 1.21 -14.03
CA GLY A 88 -15.08 2.17 -14.15
C GLY A 88 -14.40 2.15 -15.51
N GLY A 89 -13.16 2.65 -15.52
CA GLY A 89 -12.35 2.83 -16.71
C GLY A 89 -11.14 1.89 -16.80
N LEU A 90 -10.01 2.43 -17.27
CA LEU A 90 -8.78 1.64 -17.44
C LEU A 90 -7.96 1.48 -16.16
N ARG A 91 -8.07 2.44 -15.25
CA ARG A 91 -7.31 2.51 -14.00
C ARG A 91 -8.20 2.52 -12.77
N ASN A 92 -9.23 3.37 -12.78
CA ASN A 92 -10.09 3.63 -11.63
C ASN A 92 -11.37 2.82 -11.75
N TRP A 93 -11.66 2.02 -10.75
CA TRP A 93 -12.81 1.13 -10.71
C TRP A 93 -13.56 1.30 -9.39
N LYS A 94 -14.84 1.00 -9.43
CA LYS A 94 -15.69 0.88 -8.24
C LYS A 94 -16.19 -0.55 -8.14
N VAL A 95 -15.85 -1.23 -7.05
CA VAL A 95 -16.21 -2.63 -6.79
C VAL A 95 -16.81 -2.72 -5.39
N VAL A 96 -18.03 -3.24 -5.25
CA VAL A 96 -18.75 -3.41 -3.98
C VAL A 96 -18.67 -2.17 -3.05
N GLY A 97 -18.78 -0.99 -3.66
CA GLY A 97 -18.73 0.29 -2.94
C GLY A 97 -17.34 0.85 -2.68
N MET A 98 -16.28 0.10 -2.93
CA MET A 98 -14.87 0.55 -2.78
C MET A 98 -14.34 1.15 -4.08
N TYR A 99 -13.43 2.10 -3.97
CA TYR A 99 -12.61 2.55 -5.09
C TYR A 99 -11.36 1.69 -5.16
N LEU A 100 -11.02 1.26 -6.38
CA LEU A 100 -9.84 0.45 -6.68
C LEU A 100 -9.08 1.11 -7.83
N ASP A 101 -7.83 1.44 -7.58
CA ASP A 101 -6.94 2.02 -8.57
C ASP A 101 -5.89 0.98 -8.99
N LEU A 102 -5.95 0.60 -10.28
CA LEU A 102 -4.95 -0.26 -10.91
C LEU A 102 -3.93 0.63 -11.63
N LEU A 103 -2.84 0.88 -10.95
CA LEU A 103 -1.76 1.75 -11.41
C LEU A 103 -0.82 1.01 -12.39
N GLY A 104 0.24 1.66 -12.81
CA GLY A 104 1.28 1.06 -13.63
C GLY A 104 2.16 0.07 -12.86
N PRO A 105 3.35 -0.28 -13.41
CA PRO A 105 4.37 -0.98 -12.66
C PRO A 105 4.78 -0.20 -11.42
N VAL A 106 5.04 -0.92 -10.32
CA VAL A 106 5.51 -0.31 -9.08
C VAL A 106 6.95 0.18 -9.24
N GLU A 107 7.24 1.33 -8.65
CA GLU A 107 8.60 1.80 -8.40
C GLU A 107 8.90 1.53 -6.91
N SER A 108 9.93 0.74 -6.64
CA SER A 108 10.40 0.42 -5.30
C SER A 108 11.91 0.39 -5.30
N PHE A 109 12.52 1.00 -4.30
CA PHE A 109 13.97 1.18 -4.17
C PHE A 109 14.56 0.45 -2.96
N ALA A 110 13.71 -0.20 -2.15
CA ALA A 110 14.17 -1.08 -1.08
C ALA A 110 14.88 -2.33 -1.65
N HIS A 111 15.92 -2.82 -0.96
CA HIS A 111 16.63 -4.03 -1.35
C HIS A 111 15.72 -5.27 -1.41
N THR A 112 14.73 -5.32 -0.53
CA THR A 112 13.69 -6.34 -0.54
C THR A 112 12.36 -5.62 -0.71
N PRO A 113 11.88 -5.41 -1.95
CA PRO A 113 10.85 -4.41 -2.23
C PRO A 113 9.48 -4.72 -1.63
N PHE A 114 9.13 -6.00 -1.47
CA PHE A 114 7.79 -6.37 -1.05
C PHE A 114 7.79 -7.24 0.19
N ARG A 115 6.73 -7.07 1.00
CA ARG A 115 6.36 -7.97 2.08
C ARG A 115 5.19 -8.83 1.59
N ARG A 116 5.32 -10.15 1.70
CA ARG A 116 4.24 -11.09 1.42
C ARG A 116 3.48 -11.39 2.70
N ILE A 117 2.16 -11.31 2.67
CA ILE A 117 1.29 -11.71 3.77
C ILE A 117 0.20 -12.66 3.28
N GLU A 118 -0.25 -13.55 4.17
CA GLU A 118 -1.40 -14.41 3.91
C GLU A 118 -2.69 -13.59 4.04
N ALA A 119 -3.65 -13.86 3.14
CA ALA A 119 -4.94 -13.21 3.11
C ALA A 119 -6.02 -14.20 2.63
N PRO A 120 -7.32 -13.89 2.81
CA PRO A 120 -8.41 -14.87 2.66
C PRO A 120 -8.48 -15.59 1.31
N TYR A 121 -8.09 -14.96 0.21
CA TYR A 121 -8.19 -15.54 -1.14
C TYR A 121 -6.83 -15.85 -1.77
N GLY A 122 -5.75 -15.69 -1.04
CA GLY A 122 -4.37 -15.92 -1.45
C GLY A 122 -3.43 -14.86 -0.90
N ASN A 123 -2.14 -15.09 -1.09
CA ASN A 123 -1.14 -14.12 -0.64
C ASN A 123 -1.27 -12.79 -1.36
N ILE A 124 -1.00 -11.70 -0.65
CA ILE A 124 -0.80 -10.39 -1.24
C ILE A 124 0.64 -9.92 -1.04
N LEU A 125 1.09 -9.05 -1.94
CA LEU A 125 2.31 -8.30 -1.79
C LEU A 125 1.96 -6.90 -1.30
N LEU A 126 2.71 -6.43 -0.31
CA LEU A 126 2.66 -5.05 0.18
C LEU A 126 4.00 -4.37 -0.08
N MET A 127 3.96 -3.11 -0.47
CA MET A 127 5.16 -2.29 -0.48
C MET A 127 5.76 -2.22 0.93
N LYS A 128 7.09 -2.20 1.02
CA LYS A 128 7.79 -2.17 2.31
C LYS A 128 7.59 -0.86 3.04
N PRO A 129 7.50 -0.89 4.39
CA PRO A 129 7.35 0.32 5.17
C PRO A 129 8.50 1.32 5.00
N GLU A 130 9.70 0.87 4.65
CA GLU A 130 10.85 1.72 4.34
C GLU A 130 10.58 2.61 3.12
N ASP A 131 10.10 2.02 2.01
CA ASP A 131 9.73 2.78 0.80
C ASP A 131 8.52 3.68 1.09
N LEU A 132 7.48 3.13 1.72
CA LEU A 132 6.24 3.86 2.04
C LEU A 132 6.52 5.09 2.90
N LEU A 133 7.41 4.98 3.90
CA LEU A 133 7.75 6.10 4.77
C LEU A 133 8.44 7.21 3.97
N VAL A 134 9.47 6.86 3.19
CA VAL A 134 10.23 7.83 2.39
C VAL A 134 9.34 8.51 1.35
N GLU A 135 8.51 7.73 0.65
CA GLU A 135 7.54 8.26 -0.32
C GLU A 135 6.52 9.21 0.33
N ARG A 136 5.92 8.82 1.47
CA ARG A 136 4.93 9.66 2.14
C ARG A 136 5.52 10.94 2.67
N VAL A 137 6.76 10.90 3.18
CA VAL A 137 7.48 12.12 3.57
C VAL A 137 7.70 13.02 2.36
N LEU A 138 8.14 12.48 1.21
CA LEU A 138 8.29 13.27 -0.01
C LEU A 138 6.97 13.94 -0.42
N MET A 139 5.88 13.19 -0.43
CA MET A 139 4.56 13.70 -0.80
C MET A 139 4.04 14.81 0.13
N THR A 140 4.61 14.96 1.33
CA THR A 140 4.30 16.07 2.23
C THR A 140 4.72 17.42 1.67
N PHE A 141 5.79 17.45 0.84
CA PHE A 141 6.41 18.68 0.34
C PHE A 141 6.37 18.82 -1.18
N TYR A 142 6.24 17.71 -1.92
CA TYR A 142 6.30 17.71 -3.37
C TYR A 142 4.95 18.08 -3.98
N LEU A 143 4.98 18.96 -4.99
CA LEU A 143 3.82 19.61 -5.64
C LEU A 143 2.96 20.50 -4.72
N GLY A 144 3.44 20.81 -3.52
CA GLY A 144 2.75 21.59 -2.50
C GLY A 144 2.58 20.81 -1.20
N GLU A 145 2.36 21.51 -0.12
CA GLU A 145 2.17 20.91 1.20
C GLU A 145 0.89 20.07 1.23
N SER A 146 1.02 18.79 1.64
CA SER A 146 -0.10 17.88 1.82
C SER A 146 -0.22 17.43 3.28
N GLN A 147 -1.19 18.00 4.00
CA GLN A 147 -1.47 17.60 5.36
C GLN A 147 -1.88 16.12 5.46
N THR A 148 -2.68 15.63 4.49
CA THR A 148 -3.08 14.22 4.44
C THR A 148 -1.88 13.28 4.32
N ALA A 149 -0.89 13.61 3.46
CA ALA A 149 0.33 12.81 3.34
C ALA A 149 1.16 12.86 4.64
N ARG A 150 1.22 14.03 5.30
CA ARG A 150 1.91 14.21 6.57
C ARG A 150 1.27 13.37 7.67
N ASP A 151 -0.05 13.42 7.80
CA ASP A 151 -0.79 12.66 8.82
C ASP A 151 -0.64 11.14 8.58
N CYS A 152 -0.67 10.71 7.33
CA CYS A 152 -0.40 9.32 6.94
C CYS A 152 1.02 8.89 7.36
N ALA A 153 2.04 9.69 7.03
CA ALA A 153 3.43 9.41 7.40
C ALA A 153 3.63 9.39 8.94
N LYS A 154 3.01 10.33 9.67
CA LYS A 154 3.06 10.35 11.15
C LYS A 154 2.44 9.10 11.77
N LYS A 155 1.30 8.64 11.27
CA LYS A 155 0.65 7.42 11.75
C LYS A 155 1.50 6.18 11.49
N LEU A 156 2.09 6.06 10.29
CA LEU A 156 3.03 4.98 9.97
C LEU A 156 4.21 4.98 10.95
N VAL A 157 4.86 6.13 11.17
CA VAL A 157 5.98 6.26 12.11
C VAL A 157 5.55 5.92 13.54
N ALA A 158 4.36 6.34 13.97
CA ALA A 158 3.86 6.06 15.31
C ALA A 158 3.70 4.54 15.55
N VAL A 159 3.15 3.79 14.57
CA VAL A 159 3.03 2.33 14.65
C VAL A 159 4.41 1.66 14.69
N ILE A 160 5.36 2.14 13.88
CA ILE A 160 6.73 1.64 13.88
C ILE A 160 7.41 1.88 15.24
N LEU A 161 7.32 3.10 15.77
CA LEU A 161 7.95 3.46 17.06
C LEU A 161 7.24 2.84 18.27
N GLY A 162 5.95 2.51 18.12
CA GLY A 162 5.17 1.75 19.11
C GLY A 162 5.62 0.29 19.25
N GLY A 163 6.37 -0.23 18.26
CA GLY A 163 6.89 -1.59 18.26
C GLY A 163 6.00 -2.61 17.55
N ASP A 164 4.87 -2.17 16.99
CA ASP A 164 3.92 -3.06 16.29
C ASP A 164 4.41 -3.43 14.89
N MET A 165 5.38 -2.69 14.35
CA MET A 165 5.97 -2.93 13.03
C MET A 165 7.48 -2.74 13.04
N ALA A 166 8.21 -3.78 12.63
CA ALA A 166 9.66 -3.69 12.44
C ALA A 166 10.00 -2.97 11.14
N VAL A 167 10.99 -2.07 11.18
CA VAL A 167 11.55 -1.37 10.03
C VAL A 167 13.08 -1.38 10.13
N ASN A 168 13.73 -1.44 8.98
CA ASN A 168 15.19 -1.28 8.89
C ASN A 168 15.53 0.20 8.67
N TRP A 169 15.97 0.88 9.73
CA TRP A 169 16.30 2.32 9.67
C TRP A 169 17.50 2.65 8.78
N ASP A 170 18.46 1.72 8.64
CA ASP A 170 19.57 1.91 7.69
C ASP A 170 19.06 1.89 6.25
N GLU A 171 18.06 1.05 5.98
CA GLU A 171 17.39 1.01 4.68
C GLU A 171 16.56 2.26 4.42
N VAL A 172 15.82 2.78 5.43
CA VAL A 172 15.13 4.09 5.34
C VAL A 172 16.14 5.18 4.99
N ARG A 173 17.28 5.24 5.69
CA ARG A 173 18.35 6.20 5.43
C ARG A 173 18.87 6.07 4.00
N ARG A 174 19.15 4.85 3.57
CA ARG A 174 19.65 4.57 2.22
C ARG A 174 18.67 5.03 1.15
N VAL A 175 17.38 4.64 1.27
CA VAL A 175 16.33 4.98 0.31
C VAL A 175 16.11 6.50 0.27
N ALA A 176 16.03 7.16 1.43
CA ALA A 176 15.82 8.61 1.52
C ALA A 176 16.97 9.44 0.93
N ASN A 177 18.17 8.86 0.81
CA ASN A 177 19.33 9.51 0.17
C ASN A 177 19.40 9.29 -1.33
N LEU A 178 18.57 8.43 -1.92
CA LEU A 178 18.58 8.20 -3.36
C LEU A 178 18.27 9.48 -4.13
N PRO A 179 18.80 9.62 -5.37
CA PRO A 179 18.56 10.79 -6.21
C PRO A 179 17.08 11.07 -6.48
N GLU A 180 16.24 10.05 -6.45
CA GLU A 180 14.80 10.08 -6.66
C GLU A 180 14.06 10.77 -5.51
N TYR A 181 14.57 10.67 -4.28
CA TYR A 181 13.92 11.20 -3.08
C TYR A 181 14.65 12.40 -2.48
N ARG A 182 15.91 12.27 -2.11
CA ARG A 182 16.74 13.32 -1.47
C ARG A 182 16.06 14.03 -0.30
N ASN A 183 15.31 13.27 0.50
CA ASN A 183 14.47 13.79 1.59
C ASN A 183 14.84 13.22 2.97
N LEU A 184 16.08 12.77 3.15
CA LEU A 184 16.55 12.26 4.44
C LEU A 184 16.38 13.29 5.59
N PRO A 185 16.70 14.59 5.42
CA PRO A 185 16.49 15.59 6.47
C PRO A 185 15.01 15.68 6.91
N GLU A 186 14.09 15.59 5.97
CA GLU A 186 12.65 15.62 6.21
C GLU A 186 12.19 14.36 6.93
N CYS A 187 12.71 13.18 6.55
CA CYS A 187 12.48 11.92 7.25
C CYS A 187 12.96 11.99 8.69
N ILE A 188 14.18 12.47 8.94
CA ILE A 188 14.74 12.66 10.29
C ILE A 188 13.85 13.58 11.11
N LYS A 189 13.43 14.72 10.53
CA LYS A 189 12.58 15.70 11.21
C LYS A 189 11.23 15.09 11.61
N LEU A 190 10.56 14.38 10.70
CA LEU A 190 9.25 13.79 10.97
C LEU A 190 9.35 12.64 11.99
N VAL A 191 10.35 11.76 11.86
CA VAL A 191 10.57 10.65 12.80
C VAL A 191 10.89 11.20 14.20
N LYS A 192 11.71 12.24 14.31
CA LYS A 192 12.01 12.90 15.58
C LYS A 192 10.75 13.54 16.20
N GLU A 193 9.94 14.23 15.40
CA GLU A 193 8.69 14.85 15.88
C GLU A 193 7.77 13.80 16.53
N VAL A 194 7.55 12.67 15.85
CA VAL A 194 6.71 11.58 16.38
C VAL A 194 7.35 10.92 17.61
N ALA A 195 8.68 10.72 17.59
CA ALA A 195 9.39 10.17 18.75
C ALA A 195 9.28 11.05 19.98
N ASP A 196 9.38 12.39 19.81
CA ASP A 196 9.19 13.35 20.90
C ASP A 196 7.74 13.32 21.44
N GLU A 197 6.72 13.22 20.57
CA GLU A 197 5.31 13.06 20.95
C GLU A 197 5.08 11.78 21.77
N LEU A 198 5.69 10.66 21.36
CA LEU A 198 5.60 9.35 22.03
C LEU A 198 6.55 9.22 23.22
N LYS A 199 7.45 10.19 23.46
CA LYS A 199 8.48 10.18 24.51
C LYS A 199 9.43 8.97 24.39
N VAL A 200 9.79 8.61 23.15
CA VAL A 200 10.76 7.57 22.85
C VAL A 200 12.00 8.16 22.17
N LYS A 201 13.10 7.39 22.14
CA LYS A 201 14.30 7.82 21.42
C LYS A 201 14.08 7.70 19.91
N SER A 202 14.37 8.77 19.15
CA SER A 202 14.35 8.69 17.69
C SER A 202 15.45 7.73 17.19
N PRO A 203 15.10 6.76 16.34
CA PRO A 203 16.08 5.83 15.76
C PRO A 203 16.81 6.40 14.54
N LEU A 204 16.30 7.48 13.95
CA LEU A 204 16.85 8.10 12.76
C LEU A 204 17.48 9.45 13.15
N HIS A 205 18.80 9.55 12.99
CA HIS A 205 19.59 10.73 13.37
C HIS A 205 20.35 11.29 12.18
N PRO A 206 20.75 12.59 12.18
CA PRO A 206 21.82 13.08 11.32
C PRO A 206 23.12 12.32 11.62
N ASP A 207 23.97 12.16 10.60
CA ASP A 207 25.32 11.62 10.78
C ASP A 207 26.20 12.62 11.52
#